data_0988fef7fd20111d188d713c0391d740
#
_entry.id   0988fef7fd20111d188d713c0391d740
#
_cell.length_a   1.000
_cell.length_b   1.000
_cell.length_c   1.000
_cell.angle_alpha   90.00
_cell.angle_beta   90.00
_cell.angle_gamma   90.00
#
_symmetry.space_group_name_H-M   'P 1'
#
loop_
_entity.id
_entity.type
_entity.pdbx_description
1 polymer ?
#
loop_
_entity_poly.entity_id
_entity_poly.type
_entity_poly.pdbx_seq_one_letter_code
_entity_poly.pdbx_strand_id
1 'polypeptide(L)'
;LLQDDIRFKDLGLLIVDEEHRFGVRQKDKIKALRANIDILTLTATPIPRTLNMSMSGMRDLSIIATPPAKRLAVKTFVREHEEGLIREAVLREISRGGQVYFLHNDVATIEKAAADLALLLPEALIGIAHGQMRERDLEQIMADFSHQRFNLLLCSTIIETGIDVPTANTIIINRADNFGLAQLHQLRGRVGRSHHQAYAYLLTPPPKRLSKDAEKRLEAISALEDLGAGFALASQDMEIRGAGELLGDEQSGQIESVGFSLYMEMLEQAVEALKAGKEPSLDALLNQQTELDMNCLLYTSPSPRDATLS
;
A
#
# COMPACT_ATOMS: atom_id res chain seq x y z
N LEU A 1 5.96 -24.86 -6.00
CA LEU A 1 5.20 -25.53 -4.92
C LEU A 1 3.75 -25.85 -5.32
N LEU A 2 3.12 -25.03 -6.18
CA LEU A 2 1.73 -25.22 -6.64
C LEU A 2 1.63 -25.94 -8.00
N GLN A 3 2.69 -26.61 -8.45
CA GLN A 3 2.69 -27.44 -9.67
C GLN A 3 2.05 -28.80 -9.38
N ASP A 4 1.37 -29.39 -10.38
CA ASP A 4 0.57 -30.60 -10.19
C ASP A 4 1.43 -31.86 -9.98
N ASP A 5 2.72 -31.78 -10.30
CA ASP A 5 3.72 -32.83 -10.13
C ASP A 5 4.32 -32.89 -8.71
N ILE A 6 4.11 -31.83 -7.91
CA ILE A 6 4.62 -31.77 -6.53
C ILE A 6 3.59 -32.37 -5.58
N ARG A 7 3.98 -33.43 -4.87
CA ARG A 7 3.16 -34.07 -3.85
C ARG A 7 3.90 -34.04 -2.51
N PHE A 8 3.24 -33.52 -1.51
CA PHE A 8 3.72 -33.54 -0.13
C PHE A 8 3.21 -34.82 0.54
N LYS A 9 4.05 -35.47 1.33
CA LYS A 9 3.68 -36.70 2.04
C LYS A 9 2.68 -36.41 3.16
N ASP A 10 2.91 -35.31 3.88
CA ASP A 10 2.08 -34.90 5.04
C ASP A 10 2.26 -33.38 5.22
N LEU A 11 1.39 -32.62 4.55
CA LEU A 11 1.42 -31.15 4.61
C LEU A 11 0.43 -30.70 5.68
N GLY A 12 0.93 -30.11 6.76
CA GLY A 12 0.09 -29.58 7.85
C GLY A 12 -0.10 -28.08 7.82
N LEU A 13 0.89 -27.33 7.35
CA LEU A 13 0.86 -25.86 7.33
C LEU A 13 1.38 -25.33 5.99
N LEU A 14 0.66 -24.38 5.41
CA LEU A 14 1.09 -23.58 4.26
C LEU A 14 1.19 -22.11 4.66
N ILE A 15 2.38 -21.52 4.50
CA ILE A 15 2.59 -20.09 4.72
C ILE A 15 2.65 -19.40 3.36
N VAL A 16 1.79 -18.40 3.16
CA VAL A 16 1.66 -17.64 1.91
C VAL A 16 2.03 -16.19 2.20
N ASP A 17 3.15 -15.73 1.61
CA ASP A 17 3.53 -14.33 1.68
C ASP A 17 2.96 -13.57 0.49
N GLU A 18 2.37 -12.39 0.74
CA GLU A 18 1.77 -11.49 -0.24
C GLU A 18 0.76 -12.20 -1.18
N GLU A 19 -0.30 -12.80 -0.61
CA GLU A 19 -1.35 -13.54 -1.34
C GLU A 19 -1.90 -12.80 -2.57
N HIS A 20 -1.89 -11.46 -2.55
CA HIS A 20 -2.39 -10.65 -3.65
C HIS A 20 -1.57 -10.77 -4.95
N ARG A 21 -0.32 -11.24 -4.88
CA ARG A 21 0.55 -11.49 -6.03
C ARG A 21 0.20 -12.75 -6.81
N PHE A 22 -0.55 -13.66 -6.20
CA PHE A 22 -0.95 -14.89 -6.87
C PHE A 22 -2.10 -14.66 -7.85
N GLY A 23 -1.98 -15.24 -9.04
CA GLY A 23 -3.05 -15.27 -10.02
C GLY A 23 -4.24 -16.13 -9.57
N VAL A 24 -5.38 -15.98 -10.24
CA VAL A 24 -6.63 -16.67 -9.89
C VAL A 24 -6.44 -18.18 -9.77
N ARG A 25 -5.79 -18.82 -10.74
CA ARG A 25 -5.53 -20.28 -10.74
C ARG A 25 -4.69 -20.74 -9.53
N GLN A 26 -3.70 -19.94 -9.12
CA GLN A 26 -2.88 -20.24 -7.95
C GLN A 26 -3.68 -20.10 -6.66
N LYS A 27 -4.51 -19.06 -6.56
CA LYS A 27 -5.43 -18.87 -5.43
C LYS A 27 -6.45 -20.00 -5.30
N ASP A 28 -6.96 -20.50 -6.41
CA ASP A 28 -7.90 -21.63 -6.40
C ASP A 28 -7.21 -22.92 -5.92
N LYS A 29 -5.96 -23.17 -6.33
CA LYS A 29 -5.17 -24.29 -5.80
C LYS A 29 -4.91 -24.16 -4.29
N ILE A 30 -4.57 -22.98 -3.80
CA ILE A 30 -4.40 -22.71 -2.37
C ILE A 30 -5.71 -22.94 -1.61
N LYS A 31 -6.84 -22.48 -2.16
CA LYS A 31 -8.17 -22.73 -1.56
C LYS A 31 -8.52 -24.22 -1.49
N ALA A 32 -8.19 -24.99 -2.53
CA ALA A 32 -8.43 -26.43 -2.55
C ALA A 32 -7.62 -27.16 -1.45
N LEU A 33 -6.39 -26.70 -1.17
CA LEU A 33 -5.57 -27.25 -0.09
C LEU A 33 -6.14 -26.92 1.31
N ARG A 34 -6.84 -25.79 1.47
CA ARG A 34 -7.37 -25.29 2.75
C ARG A 34 -8.30 -26.27 3.46
N ALA A 35 -8.92 -27.19 2.75
CA ALA A 35 -9.79 -28.18 3.35
C ALA A 35 -9.06 -29.16 4.29
N ASN A 36 -7.74 -29.34 4.11
CA ASN A 36 -6.96 -30.37 4.78
C ASN A 36 -5.74 -29.85 5.55
N ILE A 37 -5.44 -28.55 5.45
CA ILE A 37 -4.23 -27.93 6.04
C ILE A 37 -4.53 -26.56 6.62
N ASP A 38 -3.74 -26.14 7.59
CA ASP A 38 -3.75 -24.77 8.07
C ASP A 38 -3.04 -23.83 7.08
N ILE A 39 -3.63 -22.65 6.85
CA ILE A 39 -3.04 -21.65 5.95
C ILE A 39 -2.83 -20.35 6.71
N LEU A 40 -1.57 -19.92 6.80
CA LEU A 40 -1.17 -18.62 7.31
C LEU A 40 -0.81 -17.69 6.15
N THR A 41 -1.55 -16.60 6.02
CA THR A 41 -1.28 -15.58 5.00
C THR A 41 -0.62 -14.37 5.64
N LEU A 42 0.50 -13.92 5.08
CA LEU A 42 1.23 -12.73 5.50
C LEU A 42 1.06 -11.64 4.44
N THR A 43 0.95 -10.39 4.87
CA THR A 43 0.96 -9.23 3.96
C THR A 43 1.42 -7.97 4.67
N ALA A 44 2.17 -7.13 3.97
CA ALA A 44 2.55 -5.80 4.48
C ALA A 44 1.42 -4.78 4.27
N THR A 45 0.60 -4.98 3.24
CA THR A 45 -0.52 -4.12 2.88
C THR A 45 -1.72 -5.00 2.56
N PRO A 46 -2.62 -5.24 3.53
CA PRO A 46 -3.81 -6.01 3.26
C PRO A 46 -4.62 -5.34 2.15
N ILE A 47 -5.02 -6.13 1.14
CA ILE A 47 -5.97 -5.61 0.15
C ILE A 47 -7.30 -5.31 0.85
N PRO A 48 -8.00 -4.27 0.41
CA PRO A 48 -9.27 -3.85 1.03
C PRO A 48 -10.26 -5.00 1.26
N ARG A 49 -10.39 -5.92 0.29
CA ARG A 49 -11.26 -7.10 0.42
C ARG A 49 -10.85 -8.04 1.57
N THR A 50 -9.55 -8.31 1.73
CA THR A 50 -9.05 -9.17 2.82
C THR A 50 -9.23 -8.49 4.17
N LEU A 51 -9.00 -7.18 4.23
CA LEU A 51 -9.23 -6.38 5.42
C LEU A 51 -10.71 -6.40 5.81
N ASN A 52 -11.61 -6.19 4.86
CA ASN A 52 -13.05 -6.24 5.06
C ASN A 52 -13.50 -7.62 5.58
N MET A 53 -13.02 -8.73 5.00
CA MET A 53 -13.32 -10.09 5.46
C MET A 53 -12.79 -10.37 6.88
N SER A 54 -11.71 -9.72 7.29
CA SER A 54 -11.17 -9.86 8.65
C SER A 54 -11.96 -9.03 9.64
N MET A 55 -12.31 -7.80 9.31
CA MET A 55 -13.12 -6.92 10.14
C MET A 55 -14.53 -7.47 10.36
N SER A 56 -15.10 -8.16 9.37
CA SER A 56 -16.40 -8.84 9.49
C SER A 56 -16.34 -10.18 10.22
N GLY A 57 -15.20 -10.54 10.82
CA GLY A 57 -15.07 -11.81 11.56
C GLY A 57 -15.10 -13.08 10.68
N MET A 58 -14.97 -12.95 9.37
CA MET A 58 -14.89 -14.09 8.44
C MET A 58 -13.48 -14.69 8.36
N ARG A 59 -12.45 -13.95 8.82
CA ARG A 59 -11.06 -14.40 8.94
C ARG A 59 -10.46 -13.86 10.23
N ASP A 60 -9.68 -14.68 10.90
CA ASP A 60 -8.86 -14.22 12.01
C ASP A 60 -7.74 -13.30 11.49
N LEU A 61 -7.47 -12.23 12.20
CA LEU A 61 -6.45 -11.24 11.88
C LEU A 61 -5.55 -11.00 13.09
N SER A 62 -4.25 -11.07 12.86
CA SER A 62 -3.25 -10.64 13.83
C SER A 62 -2.38 -9.54 13.23
N ILE A 63 -2.17 -8.45 13.96
CA ILE A 63 -1.39 -7.31 13.51
C ILE A 63 -0.04 -7.32 14.23
N ILE A 64 1.06 -7.39 13.47
CA ILE A 64 2.42 -7.22 13.97
C ILE A 64 2.75 -5.73 13.89
N ALA A 65 2.50 -5.00 14.98
CA ALA A 65 2.68 -3.54 15.04
C ALA A 65 4.07 -3.13 15.56
N THR A 66 4.79 -4.02 16.24
CA THR A 66 6.10 -3.69 16.84
C THR A 66 7.20 -3.75 15.79
N PRO A 67 7.86 -2.63 15.46
CA PRO A 67 8.99 -2.65 14.54
C PRO A 67 10.20 -3.37 15.16
N PRO A 68 11.10 -3.94 14.34
CA PRO A 68 12.34 -4.51 14.83
C PRO A 68 13.19 -3.47 15.57
N ALA A 69 13.85 -3.89 16.66
CA ALA A 69 14.73 -3.03 17.42
C ALA A 69 15.83 -2.42 16.52
N LYS A 70 16.13 -1.13 16.71
CA LYS A 70 17.13 -0.37 15.95
C LYS A 70 16.79 -0.02 14.49
N ARG A 71 15.59 -0.26 14.01
CA ARG A 71 15.17 0.20 12.68
C ARG A 71 14.71 1.65 12.76
N LEU A 72 15.33 2.52 11.96
CA LEU A 72 14.93 3.92 11.86
C LEU A 72 13.76 4.06 10.86
N ALA A 73 12.82 4.94 11.18
CA ALA A 73 11.74 5.27 10.26
C ALA A 73 12.29 5.89 8.96
N VAL A 74 11.68 5.57 7.83
CA VAL A 74 12.06 6.14 6.53
C VAL A 74 11.51 7.55 6.44
N LYS A 75 12.41 8.55 6.36
CA LYS A 75 12.00 9.95 6.15
C LYS A 75 11.43 10.11 4.74
N THR A 76 10.17 10.47 4.66
CA THR A 76 9.44 10.59 3.39
C THR A 76 9.23 12.06 3.05
N PHE A 77 9.58 12.44 1.81
CA PHE A 77 9.43 13.80 1.30
C PHE A 77 8.63 13.79 0.00
N VAL A 78 7.54 14.54 -0.03
CA VAL A 78 6.80 14.83 -1.26
C VAL A 78 7.32 16.15 -1.80
N ARG A 79 7.86 16.16 -3.02
CA ARG A 79 8.47 17.33 -3.64
C ARG A 79 8.14 17.41 -5.12
N GLU A 80 8.07 18.61 -5.67
CA GLU A 80 8.03 18.79 -7.12
C GLU A 80 9.32 18.25 -7.76
N HIS A 81 9.21 17.73 -8.98
CA HIS A 81 10.36 17.23 -9.74
C HIS A 81 11.36 18.36 -10.02
N GLU A 82 12.52 18.30 -9.41
CA GLU A 82 13.58 19.28 -9.49
C GLU A 82 14.94 18.57 -9.58
N GLU A 83 15.72 18.89 -10.62
CA GLU A 83 17.01 18.26 -10.88
C GLU A 83 18.01 18.48 -9.72
N GLY A 84 18.00 19.68 -9.14
CA GLY A 84 18.86 20.03 -8.01
C GLY A 84 18.62 19.13 -6.78
N LEU A 85 17.34 18.85 -6.48
CA LEU A 85 16.95 17.96 -5.40
C LEU A 85 17.40 16.51 -5.66
N ILE A 86 17.20 16.04 -6.91
CA ILE A 86 17.63 14.70 -7.32
C ILE A 86 19.15 14.55 -7.14
N ARG A 87 19.91 15.52 -7.65
CA ARG A 87 21.36 15.55 -7.52
C ARG A 87 21.81 15.53 -6.05
N GLU A 88 21.26 16.38 -5.22
CA GLU A 88 21.57 16.43 -3.80
C GLU A 88 21.28 15.09 -3.09
N ALA A 89 20.09 14.52 -3.32
CA ALA A 89 19.67 13.26 -2.71
C ALA A 89 20.60 12.09 -3.09
N VAL A 90 20.94 11.98 -4.38
CA VAL A 90 21.82 10.91 -4.88
C VAL A 90 23.23 11.08 -4.38
N LEU A 91 23.82 12.28 -4.49
CA LEU A 91 25.20 12.51 -4.05
C LEU A 91 25.38 12.33 -2.55
N ARG A 92 24.39 12.71 -1.75
CA ARG A 92 24.41 12.46 -0.30
C ARG A 92 24.47 10.96 0.01
N GLU A 93 23.70 10.14 -0.72
CA GLU A 93 23.71 8.70 -0.53
C GLU A 93 25.04 8.07 -0.96
N ILE A 94 25.52 8.43 -2.14
CA ILE A 94 26.80 7.93 -2.69
C ILE A 94 27.98 8.32 -1.77
N SER A 95 27.98 9.55 -1.25
CA SER A 95 29.05 10.05 -0.38
C SER A 95 29.19 9.27 0.94
N ARG A 96 28.12 8.63 1.40
CA ARG A 96 28.17 7.77 2.59
C ARG A 96 28.38 6.28 2.25
N GLY A 97 28.64 5.96 0.98
CA GLY A 97 28.85 4.57 0.50
C GLY A 97 27.56 3.79 0.30
N GLY A 98 26.41 4.47 0.29
CA GLY A 98 25.10 3.85 0.05
C GLY A 98 24.74 3.80 -1.43
N GLN A 99 23.56 3.24 -1.69
CA GLN A 99 22.99 3.06 -3.03
C GLN A 99 21.60 3.65 -3.12
N VAL A 100 21.19 4.00 -4.33
CA VAL A 100 19.93 4.67 -4.62
C VAL A 100 19.09 3.83 -5.57
N TYR A 101 17.81 3.66 -5.23
CA TYR A 101 16.78 3.25 -6.18
C TYR A 101 16.17 4.50 -6.82
N PHE A 102 16.15 4.54 -8.14
CA PHE A 102 15.40 5.54 -8.90
C PHE A 102 14.29 4.85 -9.67
N LEU A 103 13.04 5.06 -9.26
CA LEU A 103 11.89 4.43 -9.88
C LEU A 103 11.34 5.31 -11.00
N HIS A 104 11.28 4.77 -12.22
CA HIS A 104 10.71 5.37 -13.40
C HIS A 104 9.75 4.39 -14.07
N ASN A 105 8.44 4.56 -13.83
CA ASN A 105 7.43 3.56 -14.22
C ASN A 105 6.98 3.67 -15.69
N ASP A 106 7.90 3.98 -16.58
CA ASP A 106 7.66 4.00 -18.02
C ASP A 106 8.85 3.38 -18.75
N VAL A 107 8.66 2.11 -19.17
CA VAL A 107 9.70 1.34 -19.85
C VAL A 107 10.07 1.95 -21.20
N ALA A 108 9.12 2.60 -21.91
CA ALA A 108 9.37 3.20 -23.20
C ALA A 108 10.34 4.40 -23.14
N THR A 109 10.38 5.08 -22.00
CA THR A 109 11.21 6.27 -21.79
C THR A 109 12.38 6.04 -20.83
N ILE A 110 12.58 4.81 -20.32
CA ILE A 110 13.59 4.52 -19.30
C ILE A 110 15.02 4.76 -19.77
N GLU A 111 15.34 4.43 -21.03
CA GLU A 111 16.66 4.68 -21.63
C GLU A 111 16.96 6.18 -21.74
N LYS A 112 15.95 6.98 -22.11
CA LYS A 112 16.08 8.43 -22.12
C LYS A 112 16.30 8.96 -20.69
N ALA A 113 15.53 8.49 -19.73
CA ALA A 113 15.70 8.87 -18.33
C ALA A 113 17.09 8.50 -17.81
N ALA A 114 17.66 7.37 -18.24
CA ALA A 114 19.02 6.98 -17.91
C ALA A 114 20.06 7.94 -18.47
N ALA A 115 19.89 8.37 -19.74
CA ALA A 115 20.78 9.34 -20.37
C ALA A 115 20.72 10.71 -19.69
N ASP A 116 19.50 11.17 -19.36
CA ASP A 116 19.29 12.44 -18.64
C ASP A 116 19.91 12.39 -17.24
N LEU A 117 19.74 11.29 -16.53
CA LEU A 117 20.37 11.07 -15.21
C LEU A 117 21.89 10.97 -15.30
N ALA A 118 22.45 10.34 -16.32
CA ALA A 118 23.90 10.28 -16.50
C ALA A 118 24.53 11.65 -16.75
N LEU A 119 23.82 12.54 -17.45
CA LEU A 119 24.24 13.94 -17.62
C LEU A 119 24.15 14.74 -16.31
N LEU A 120 23.10 14.50 -15.53
CA LEU A 120 22.88 15.19 -14.25
C LEU A 120 23.85 14.71 -13.16
N LEU A 121 24.22 13.43 -13.19
CA LEU A 121 24.95 12.70 -12.15
C LEU A 121 26.17 11.97 -12.73
N PRO A 122 27.18 12.69 -13.24
CA PRO A 122 28.37 12.05 -13.83
C PRO A 122 29.16 11.21 -12.81
N GLU A 123 28.93 11.43 -11.51
CA GLU A 123 29.57 10.67 -10.45
C GLU A 123 28.86 9.32 -10.15
N ALA A 124 27.65 9.12 -10.70
CA ALA A 124 26.86 7.93 -10.45
C ALA A 124 27.14 6.83 -11.48
N LEU A 125 27.29 5.61 -11.00
CA LEU A 125 27.30 4.40 -11.84
C LEU A 125 25.86 3.89 -11.90
N ILE A 126 25.23 4.03 -13.07
CA ILE A 126 23.81 3.73 -13.26
C ILE A 126 23.63 2.35 -13.87
N GLY A 127 22.85 1.49 -13.17
CA GLY A 127 22.30 0.26 -13.72
C GLY A 127 20.83 0.47 -14.11
N ILE A 128 20.37 -0.22 -15.16
CA ILE A 128 18.97 -0.14 -15.64
C ILE A 128 18.32 -1.51 -15.50
N ALA A 129 17.10 -1.54 -14.94
CA ALA A 129 16.31 -2.75 -14.76
C ALA A 129 14.82 -2.51 -15.03
N HIS A 130 14.19 -3.29 -15.91
CA HIS A 130 12.76 -3.13 -16.22
C HIS A 130 12.06 -4.45 -16.56
N GLY A 131 10.72 -4.49 -16.48
CA GLY A 131 9.91 -5.71 -16.60
C GLY A 131 9.91 -6.41 -17.96
N GLN A 132 10.46 -5.78 -19.01
CA GLN A 132 10.59 -6.40 -20.33
C GLN A 132 11.96 -7.10 -20.51
N MET A 133 12.84 -7.02 -19.51
CA MET A 133 14.11 -7.76 -19.53
C MET A 133 13.88 -9.25 -19.29
N ARG A 134 14.80 -10.09 -19.79
CA ARG A 134 14.77 -11.51 -19.47
C ARG A 134 15.05 -11.71 -17.98
N GLU A 135 14.40 -12.65 -17.37
CA GLU A 135 14.52 -12.95 -15.93
C GLU A 135 15.99 -13.10 -15.50
N ARG A 136 16.78 -13.85 -16.28
CA ARG A 136 18.21 -14.04 -16.03
C ARG A 136 19.02 -12.74 -16.04
N ASP A 137 18.73 -11.85 -16.99
CA ASP A 137 19.44 -10.56 -17.11
C ASP A 137 19.08 -9.66 -15.92
N LEU A 138 17.83 -9.73 -15.50
CA LEU A 138 17.33 -9.02 -14.33
C LEU A 138 17.98 -9.51 -13.04
N GLU A 139 18.06 -10.84 -12.83
CA GLU A 139 18.74 -11.45 -11.70
C GLU A 139 20.20 -11.03 -11.64
N GLN A 140 20.89 -10.99 -12.81
CA GLN A 140 22.28 -10.56 -12.88
C GLN A 140 22.44 -9.09 -12.48
N ILE A 141 21.58 -8.19 -12.97
CA ILE A 141 21.61 -6.77 -12.61
C ILE A 141 21.36 -6.59 -11.11
N MET A 142 20.41 -7.31 -10.55
CA MET A 142 20.12 -7.23 -9.12
C MET A 142 21.27 -7.76 -8.27
N ALA A 143 21.94 -8.84 -8.72
CA ALA A 143 23.14 -9.34 -8.07
C ALA A 143 24.29 -8.32 -8.14
N ASP A 144 24.50 -7.69 -9.30
CA ASP A 144 25.50 -6.65 -9.49
C ASP A 144 25.22 -5.42 -8.63
N PHE A 145 23.97 -5.03 -8.49
CA PHE A 145 23.57 -3.97 -7.58
C PHE A 145 23.83 -4.34 -6.12
N SER A 146 23.45 -5.54 -5.71
CA SER A 146 23.71 -6.02 -4.35
C SER A 146 25.22 -6.05 -4.01
N HIS A 147 26.07 -6.33 -5.02
CA HIS A 147 27.52 -6.29 -4.88
C HIS A 147 28.14 -4.90 -5.10
N GLN A 148 27.33 -3.84 -5.14
CA GLN A 148 27.77 -2.45 -5.30
C GLN A 148 28.58 -2.18 -6.58
N ARG A 149 28.36 -2.94 -7.66
CA ARG A 149 29.01 -2.67 -8.96
C ARG A 149 28.52 -1.38 -9.59
N PHE A 150 27.35 -0.92 -9.19
CA PHE A 150 26.80 0.43 -9.45
C PHE A 150 26.05 0.94 -8.23
N ASN A 151 25.93 2.24 -8.15
CA ASN A 151 25.40 2.92 -6.95
C ASN A 151 24.00 3.54 -7.16
N LEU A 152 23.50 3.57 -8.39
CA LEU A 152 22.14 3.97 -8.72
C LEU A 152 21.49 2.91 -9.62
N LEU A 153 20.35 2.38 -9.18
CA LEU A 153 19.52 1.49 -9.99
C LEU A 153 18.29 2.24 -10.48
N LEU A 154 18.27 2.53 -11.80
CA LEU A 154 17.10 3.04 -12.47
C LEU A 154 16.20 1.87 -12.86
N CYS A 155 14.96 1.85 -12.34
CA CYS A 155 14.09 0.69 -12.55
C CYS A 155 12.63 1.09 -12.74
N SER A 156 11.86 0.20 -13.35
CA SER A 156 10.40 0.25 -13.36
C SER A 156 9.83 -0.40 -12.08
N THR A 157 8.71 -1.09 -12.14
CA THR A 157 8.07 -1.74 -10.98
C THR A 157 8.82 -2.96 -10.40
N ILE A 158 9.99 -3.28 -10.92
CA ILE A 158 10.79 -4.49 -10.61
C ILE A 158 11.26 -4.60 -9.16
N ILE A 159 11.30 -3.49 -8.43
CA ILE A 159 11.69 -3.49 -7.01
C ILE A 159 10.81 -4.45 -6.18
N GLU A 160 9.76 -4.97 -6.77
CA GLU A 160 8.85 -5.94 -6.15
C GLU A 160 9.44 -7.34 -5.96
N THR A 161 10.60 -7.66 -6.54
CA THR A 161 11.19 -9.03 -6.54
C THR A 161 11.69 -9.55 -5.19
N GLY A 162 11.53 -8.80 -4.11
CA GLY A 162 11.85 -9.31 -2.76
C GLY A 162 13.34 -9.36 -2.42
N ILE A 163 14.24 -8.95 -3.32
CA ILE A 163 15.68 -8.90 -3.04
C ILE A 163 15.96 -7.80 -2.02
N ASP A 164 16.66 -8.18 -0.97
CA ASP A 164 17.08 -7.25 0.08
C ASP A 164 18.47 -6.68 -0.24
N VAL A 165 18.54 -5.34 -0.33
CA VAL A 165 19.81 -4.61 -0.53
C VAL A 165 19.99 -3.63 0.63
N PRO A 166 20.65 -4.05 1.72
CA PRO A 166 20.78 -3.24 2.94
C PRO A 166 21.53 -1.91 2.73
N THR A 167 22.35 -1.82 1.70
CA THR A 167 23.10 -0.61 1.32
C THR A 167 22.26 0.43 0.59
N ALA A 168 21.10 0.05 0.07
CA ALA A 168 20.16 0.97 -0.58
C ALA A 168 19.27 1.67 0.46
N ASN A 169 19.65 2.88 0.86
CA ASN A 169 18.93 3.65 1.88
C ASN A 169 18.23 4.88 1.33
N THR A 170 18.28 5.12 0.03
CA THR A 170 17.52 6.20 -0.63
C THR A 170 16.72 5.64 -1.79
N ILE A 171 15.44 6.00 -1.86
CA ILE A 171 14.55 5.73 -2.99
C ILE A 171 13.98 7.05 -3.52
N ILE A 172 14.04 7.22 -4.83
CA ILE A 172 13.44 8.34 -5.54
C ILE A 172 12.37 7.78 -6.46
N ILE A 173 11.13 8.20 -6.29
CA ILE A 173 9.98 7.73 -7.08
C ILE A 173 9.54 8.87 -7.99
N ASN A 174 9.85 8.75 -9.28
CA ASN A 174 9.42 9.72 -10.28
C ASN A 174 7.94 9.54 -10.60
N ARG A 175 7.19 10.64 -10.71
CA ARG A 175 5.75 10.65 -10.93
C ARG A 175 5.00 9.80 -9.89
N ALA A 176 5.30 10.07 -8.62
CA ALA A 176 4.67 9.38 -7.48
C ALA A 176 3.13 9.52 -7.47
N ASP A 177 2.60 10.55 -8.12
CA ASP A 177 1.17 10.78 -8.34
C ASP A 177 0.45 9.65 -9.10
N ASN A 178 1.19 8.87 -9.90
CA ASN A 178 0.66 7.75 -10.69
C ASN A 178 0.56 6.43 -9.91
N PHE A 179 1.03 6.39 -8.66
CA PHE A 179 1.04 5.18 -7.86
C PHE A 179 -0.09 5.16 -6.83
N GLY A 180 -0.61 3.97 -6.57
CA GLY A 180 -1.54 3.74 -5.47
C GLY A 180 -0.85 3.83 -4.10
N LEU A 181 -1.61 4.11 -3.05
CA LEU A 181 -1.09 4.27 -1.69
C LEU A 181 -0.35 3.01 -1.19
N ALA A 182 -0.93 1.84 -1.42
CA ALA A 182 -0.30 0.55 -1.09
C ALA A 182 1.02 0.33 -1.85
N GLN A 183 1.08 0.70 -3.15
CA GLN A 183 2.30 0.60 -3.94
C GLN A 183 3.39 1.52 -3.39
N LEU A 184 3.07 2.79 -3.11
CA LEU A 184 4.01 3.74 -2.51
C LEU A 184 4.56 3.22 -1.18
N HIS A 185 3.71 2.64 -0.34
CA HIS A 185 4.13 2.04 0.93
C HIS A 185 5.09 0.85 0.72
N GLN A 186 4.78 -0.05 -0.19
CA GLN A 186 5.64 -1.18 -0.53
C GLN A 186 7.00 -0.72 -1.08
N LEU A 187 6.99 0.28 -1.99
CA LEU A 187 8.20 0.86 -2.55
C LEU A 187 9.05 1.54 -1.48
N ARG A 188 8.42 2.36 -0.61
CA ARG A 188 9.09 2.96 0.54
C ARG A 188 9.75 1.91 1.46
N GLY A 189 9.09 0.78 1.65
CA GLY A 189 9.59 -0.33 2.46
C GLY A 189 10.79 -1.08 1.87
N ARG A 190 11.20 -0.77 0.64
CA ARG A 190 12.41 -1.34 0.01
C ARG A 190 13.70 -0.72 0.52
N VAL A 191 13.64 0.42 1.16
CA VAL A 191 14.76 1.08 1.83
C VAL A 191 14.59 1.06 3.35
N GLY A 192 15.65 1.40 4.09
CA GLY A 192 15.61 1.41 5.56
C GLY A 192 15.68 0.03 6.19
N ARG A 193 16.40 -0.90 5.57
CA ARG A 193 16.64 -2.25 6.08
C ARG A 193 17.99 -2.37 6.80
N SER A 194 18.66 -1.27 6.96
CA SER A 194 19.91 -1.14 7.72
C SER A 194 19.72 -0.23 8.92
N HIS A 195 20.79 -0.03 9.69
CA HIS A 195 20.84 0.92 10.82
C HIS A 195 21.05 2.38 10.37
N HIS A 196 21.21 2.63 9.07
CA HIS A 196 21.36 3.97 8.52
C HIS A 196 20.01 4.62 8.28
N GLN A 197 19.94 5.95 8.44
CA GLN A 197 18.73 6.72 8.10
C GLN A 197 18.41 6.57 6.62
N ALA A 198 17.22 6.10 6.32
CA ALA A 198 16.73 5.98 4.97
C ALA A 198 15.81 7.14 4.57
N TYR A 199 15.75 7.40 3.27
CA TYR A 199 15.03 8.51 2.67
C TYR A 199 14.19 8.05 1.48
N ALA A 200 12.96 8.54 1.39
CA ALA A 200 12.07 8.34 0.26
C ALA A 200 11.66 9.71 -0.31
N TYR A 201 12.00 9.96 -1.57
CA TYR A 201 11.62 11.16 -2.30
C TYR A 201 10.52 10.80 -3.29
N LEU A 202 9.33 11.33 -3.06
CA LEU A 202 8.15 11.18 -3.91
C LEU A 202 8.06 12.41 -4.80
N LEU A 203 8.54 12.28 -6.04
CA LEU A 203 8.57 13.39 -6.99
C LEU A 203 7.23 13.50 -7.72
N THR A 204 6.69 14.71 -7.75
CA THR A 204 5.41 15.03 -8.35
C THR A 204 5.55 16.07 -9.48
N PRO A 205 4.58 16.15 -10.39
CA PRO A 205 4.45 17.33 -11.24
C PRO A 205 4.05 18.56 -10.39
N PRO A 206 4.05 19.76 -10.98
CA PRO A 206 3.55 20.96 -10.31
C PRO A 206 2.15 20.75 -9.70
N PRO A 207 1.84 21.32 -8.51
CA PRO A 207 0.58 21.09 -7.78
C PRO A 207 -0.68 21.29 -8.61
N LYS A 208 -0.67 22.21 -9.56
CA LYS A 208 -1.80 22.47 -10.48
C LYS A 208 -2.16 21.28 -11.39
N ARG A 209 -1.27 20.30 -11.54
CA ARG A 209 -1.48 19.09 -12.36
C ARG A 209 -1.78 17.84 -11.53
N LEU A 210 -1.81 17.95 -10.20
CA LEU A 210 -2.18 16.84 -9.32
C LEU A 210 -3.70 16.71 -9.26
N SER A 211 -4.17 15.47 -9.29
CA SER A 211 -5.57 15.18 -8.94
C SER A 211 -5.74 15.25 -7.42
N LYS A 212 -6.95 15.58 -6.96
CA LYS A 212 -7.28 15.60 -5.53
C LYS A 212 -6.99 14.27 -4.82
N ASP A 213 -7.23 13.15 -5.51
CA ASP A 213 -6.97 11.82 -4.97
C ASP A 213 -5.48 11.52 -4.86
N ALA A 214 -4.67 11.95 -5.85
CA ALA A 214 -3.22 11.83 -5.76
C ALA A 214 -2.67 12.68 -4.60
N GLU A 215 -3.18 13.89 -4.41
CA GLU A 215 -2.81 14.77 -3.30
C GLU A 215 -3.08 14.10 -1.95
N LYS A 216 -4.30 13.58 -1.74
CA LYS A 216 -4.67 12.85 -0.52
C LYS A 216 -3.77 11.63 -0.27
N ARG A 217 -3.46 10.83 -1.31
CA ARG A 217 -2.57 9.66 -1.17
C ARG A 217 -1.15 10.07 -0.78
N LEU A 218 -0.61 11.12 -1.39
CA LEU A 218 0.72 11.62 -1.10
C LEU A 218 0.81 12.25 0.31
N GLU A 219 -0.23 12.92 0.74
CA GLU A 219 -0.36 13.45 2.10
C GLU A 219 -0.42 12.30 3.12
N ALA A 220 -1.25 11.29 2.88
CA ALA A 220 -1.37 10.11 3.71
C ALA A 220 -0.02 9.38 3.88
N ILE A 221 0.73 9.11 2.79
CA ILE A 221 2.01 8.42 2.87
C ILE A 221 3.09 9.25 3.57
N SER A 222 3.04 10.59 3.47
CA SER A 222 4.00 11.47 4.14
C SER A 222 3.73 11.63 5.64
N ALA A 223 2.47 11.56 6.05
CA ALA A 223 2.08 11.64 7.47
C ALA A 223 2.42 10.37 8.26
N LEU A 224 2.59 9.23 7.59
CA LEU A 224 2.86 7.96 8.22
C LEU A 224 4.36 7.71 8.36
N GLU A 225 4.90 8.01 9.52
CA GLU A 225 6.30 7.75 9.86
C GLU A 225 6.56 6.29 10.27
N ASP A 226 5.56 5.59 10.81
CA ASP A 226 5.71 4.26 11.39
C ASP A 226 5.67 3.12 10.36
N LEU A 227 6.56 2.14 10.57
CA LEU A 227 6.67 0.93 9.77
C LEU A 227 5.48 -0.03 9.92
N GLY A 228 4.70 0.07 11.00
CA GLY A 228 3.52 -0.74 11.28
C GLY A 228 2.21 -0.19 10.67
N ALA A 229 2.27 0.90 9.93
CA ALA A 229 1.10 1.62 9.43
C ALA A 229 0.36 0.95 8.25
N GLY A 230 0.75 -0.26 7.83
CA GLY A 230 0.13 -0.94 6.67
C GLY A 230 -1.38 -1.13 6.81
N PHE A 231 -1.87 -1.39 8.02
CA PHE A 231 -3.30 -1.51 8.31
C PHE A 231 -4.01 -0.16 8.19
N ALA A 232 -3.45 0.89 8.80
CA ALA A 232 -4.01 2.25 8.72
C ALA A 232 -4.02 2.76 7.27
N LEU A 233 -2.97 2.46 6.50
CA LEU A 233 -2.89 2.78 5.08
C LEU A 233 -3.96 2.07 4.25
N ALA A 234 -4.22 0.80 4.51
CA ALA A 234 -5.26 0.06 3.81
C ALA A 234 -6.65 0.64 4.10
N SER A 235 -6.91 1.06 5.34
CA SER A 235 -8.15 1.75 5.71
C SER A 235 -8.26 3.11 5.01
N GLN A 236 -7.20 3.89 4.98
CA GLN A 236 -7.17 5.18 4.26
C GLN A 236 -7.30 5.01 2.73
N ASP A 237 -6.67 3.99 2.14
CA ASP A 237 -6.82 3.73 0.70
C ASP A 237 -8.29 3.40 0.35
N MET A 238 -9.01 2.70 1.24
CA MET A 238 -10.45 2.47 1.10
C MET A 238 -11.28 3.75 1.16
N GLU A 239 -10.94 4.66 2.08
CA GLU A 239 -11.62 5.95 2.19
C GLU A 239 -11.39 6.84 0.97
N ILE A 240 -10.16 6.87 0.43
CA ILE A 240 -9.79 7.70 -0.71
C ILE A 240 -10.43 7.20 -2.00
N ARG A 241 -10.42 5.87 -2.23
CA ARG A 241 -10.99 5.26 -3.44
C ARG A 241 -12.51 5.22 -3.42
N GLY A 242 -13.11 5.39 -2.25
CA GLY A 242 -14.51 5.08 -2.05
C GLY A 242 -14.80 3.58 -2.06
N ALA A 243 -15.86 3.17 -1.40
CA ALA A 243 -16.23 1.76 -1.26
C ALA A 243 -16.64 1.07 -2.59
N GLY A 244 -16.80 1.82 -3.67
CA GLY A 244 -17.29 1.35 -4.96
C GLY A 244 -16.37 0.38 -5.70
N GLU A 245 -15.06 0.58 -5.62
CA GLU A 245 -14.08 -0.28 -6.32
C GLU A 245 -13.90 -1.66 -5.67
N LEU A 246 -14.40 -1.81 -4.42
CA LEU A 246 -14.19 -2.99 -3.59
C LEU A 246 -15.09 -4.19 -3.92
N LEU A 247 -16.29 -3.94 -4.41
CA LEU A 247 -17.35 -4.95 -4.50
C LEU A 247 -17.90 -5.16 -5.92
N GLY A 248 -17.35 -4.46 -6.92
CA GLY A 248 -17.84 -4.47 -8.30
C GLY A 248 -18.91 -3.38 -8.54
N ASP A 249 -19.07 -3.02 -9.79
CA ASP A 249 -19.90 -1.89 -10.24
C ASP A 249 -21.38 -1.96 -9.79
N GLU A 250 -21.91 -3.17 -9.60
CA GLU A 250 -23.29 -3.38 -9.18
C GLU A 250 -23.54 -3.15 -7.68
N GLN A 251 -22.51 -3.24 -6.82
CA GLN A 251 -22.63 -3.06 -5.37
C GLN A 251 -22.09 -1.71 -4.88
N SER A 252 -21.36 -1.00 -5.70
CA SER A 252 -20.73 0.28 -5.37
C SER A 252 -21.72 1.37 -5.01
N GLY A 253 -22.84 1.46 -5.71
CA GLY A 253 -23.88 2.47 -5.48
C GLY A 253 -24.57 2.38 -4.12
N GLN A 254 -24.61 1.18 -3.51
CA GLN A 254 -25.26 0.99 -2.20
C GLN A 254 -24.35 1.38 -1.03
N ILE A 255 -23.05 1.18 -1.14
CA ILE A 255 -22.09 1.56 -0.09
C ILE A 255 -21.88 3.07 -0.07
N GLU A 256 -21.89 3.72 -1.23
CA GLU A 256 -21.80 5.17 -1.35
C GLU A 256 -23.01 5.87 -0.70
N SER A 257 -24.19 5.25 -0.77
CA SER A 257 -25.41 5.76 -0.16
C SER A 257 -25.53 5.52 1.35
N VAL A 258 -24.94 4.43 1.86
CA VAL A 258 -25.09 4.00 3.26
C VAL A 258 -23.87 4.44 4.11
N GLY A 259 -22.72 4.65 3.48
CA GLY A 259 -21.46 4.91 4.16
C GLY A 259 -20.75 3.62 4.61
N PHE A 260 -19.41 3.66 4.59
CA PHE A 260 -18.57 2.48 4.88
C PHE A 260 -18.75 1.93 6.29
N SER A 261 -18.88 2.80 7.30
CA SER A 261 -19.04 2.39 8.70
C SER A 261 -20.33 1.59 8.93
N LEU A 262 -21.46 2.07 8.40
CA LEU A 262 -22.73 1.38 8.54
C LEU A 262 -22.77 0.07 7.74
N TYR A 263 -22.12 0.04 6.56
CA TYR A 263 -21.97 -1.20 5.79
C TYR A 263 -21.21 -2.26 6.58
N MET A 264 -20.11 -1.88 7.25
CA MET A 264 -19.30 -2.81 8.06
C MET A 264 -20.10 -3.36 9.25
N GLU A 265 -20.84 -2.50 9.93
CA GLU A 265 -21.70 -2.90 11.04
C GLU A 265 -22.79 -3.90 10.60
N MET A 266 -23.44 -3.61 9.48
CA MET A 266 -24.42 -4.51 8.87
C MET A 266 -23.80 -5.87 8.49
N LEU A 267 -22.60 -5.87 7.95
CA LEU A 267 -21.90 -7.10 7.55
C LEU A 267 -21.49 -7.94 8.77
N GLU A 268 -21.02 -7.32 9.83
CA GLU A 268 -20.65 -7.98 11.08
C GLU A 268 -21.86 -8.66 11.72
N GLN A 269 -22.98 -7.94 11.82
CA GLN A 269 -24.23 -8.49 12.34
C GLN A 269 -24.77 -9.63 11.48
N ALA A 270 -24.67 -9.52 10.14
CA ALA A 270 -25.09 -10.59 9.25
C ALA A 270 -24.23 -11.86 9.43
N VAL A 271 -22.93 -11.69 9.60
CA VAL A 271 -21.99 -12.81 9.87
C VAL A 271 -22.27 -13.47 11.20
N GLU A 272 -22.54 -12.68 12.25
CA GLU A 272 -22.90 -13.23 13.57
C GLU A 272 -24.22 -14.01 13.53
N ALA A 273 -25.22 -13.49 12.83
CA ALA A 273 -26.49 -14.19 12.64
C ALA A 273 -26.30 -15.55 11.92
N LEU A 274 -25.51 -15.56 10.84
CA LEU A 274 -25.18 -16.78 10.12
C LEU A 274 -24.39 -17.79 10.96
N LYS A 275 -23.41 -17.34 11.76
CA LYS A 275 -22.68 -18.18 12.71
C LYS A 275 -23.60 -18.77 13.79
N ALA A 276 -24.64 -18.05 14.18
CA ALA A 276 -25.66 -18.49 15.13
C ALA A 276 -26.74 -19.38 14.47
N GLY A 277 -26.64 -19.66 13.17
CA GLY A 277 -27.61 -20.47 12.41
C GLY A 277 -28.97 -19.74 12.18
N LYS A 278 -28.96 -18.41 12.23
CA LYS A 278 -30.14 -17.55 11.99
C LYS A 278 -30.00 -16.87 10.63
N GLU A 279 -31.14 -16.71 9.93
CA GLU A 279 -31.14 -15.84 8.75
C GLU A 279 -30.96 -14.36 9.15
N PRO A 280 -30.06 -13.62 8.50
CA PRO A 280 -29.90 -12.19 8.75
C PRO A 280 -31.19 -11.44 8.40
N SER A 281 -31.75 -10.68 9.34
CA SER A 281 -32.93 -9.85 9.11
C SER A 281 -32.52 -8.42 8.81
N LEU A 282 -32.88 -7.90 7.65
CA LEU A 282 -32.65 -6.50 7.26
C LEU A 282 -33.37 -5.51 8.19
N ASP A 283 -34.53 -5.87 8.72
CA ASP A 283 -35.31 -5.01 9.63
C ASP A 283 -34.65 -4.85 11.01
N ALA A 284 -33.91 -5.85 11.47
CA ALA A 284 -33.12 -5.75 12.71
C ALA A 284 -31.89 -4.84 12.53
N LEU A 285 -31.37 -4.76 11.31
CA LEU A 285 -30.21 -3.94 10.94
C LEU A 285 -30.57 -2.45 10.76
N LEU A 286 -31.78 -2.15 10.31
CA LEU A 286 -32.28 -0.79 10.11
C LEU A 286 -32.93 -0.19 11.35
N ASN A 287 -33.29 -1.00 12.34
CA ASN A 287 -33.98 -0.57 13.57
C ASN A 287 -33.06 -0.22 14.75
N GLN A 288 -31.74 -0.28 14.60
CA GLN A 288 -30.85 0.46 15.49
C GLN A 288 -30.94 1.94 15.12
N GLN A 289 -32.03 2.57 15.58
CA GLN A 289 -32.19 3.99 15.49
C GLN A 289 -31.01 4.65 16.20
N THR A 290 -30.27 5.45 15.45
CA THR A 290 -29.44 6.51 16.00
C THR A 290 -30.36 7.29 16.96
N GLU A 291 -30.14 7.19 18.26
CA GLU A 291 -30.68 8.17 19.20
C GLU A 291 -30.06 9.52 18.81
N LEU A 292 -30.76 10.24 17.95
CA LEU A 292 -30.47 11.63 17.73
C LEU A 292 -30.79 12.31 19.07
N ASP A 293 -29.72 12.68 19.78
CA ASP A 293 -29.87 13.59 20.94
C ASP A 293 -30.37 14.94 20.44
N MET A 294 -31.70 15.05 20.33
CA MET A 294 -32.40 16.23 19.85
C MET A 294 -32.28 17.38 20.83
N ASN A 295 -31.74 17.19 22.02
CA ASN A 295 -31.53 18.26 22.99
C ASN A 295 -30.55 19.34 22.53
N CYS A 296 -29.65 19.06 21.61
CA CYS A 296 -28.70 20.04 21.06
C CYS A 296 -29.37 20.97 20.00
N LEU A 297 -30.45 20.56 19.34
CA LEU A 297 -31.09 21.34 18.28
C LEU A 297 -32.18 22.29 18.81
N LEU A 298 -32.70 22.06 20.01
CA LEU A 298 -33.75 22.91 20.62
C LEU A 298 -33.21 24.24 21.16
N TYR A 299 -31.88 24.39 21.31
CA TYR A 299 -31.28 25.62 21.86
C TYR A 299 -30.74 26.60 20.81
N THR A 300 -30.73 26.27 19.52
CA THR A 300 -30.10 27.11 18.49
C THR A 300 -31.07 27.89 17.60
N SER A 301 -32.38 27.74 17.79
CA SER A 301 -33.36 28.52 17.02
C SER A 301 -34.26 29.32 17.99
N PRO A 302 -34.03 30.63 18.16
CA PRO A 302 -34.95 31.46 18.96
C PRO A 302 -36.32 31.42 18.29
N SER A 303 -37.33 31.06 19.08
CA SER A 303 -38.69 31.04 18.62
C SER A 303 -39.13 32.46 18.19
N PRO A 304 -39.87 32.61 17.09
CA PRO A 304 -40.41 33.92 16.68
C PRO A 304 -41.33 34.58 17.74
N ARG A 305 -41.70 33.88 18.83
CA ARG A 305 -42.48 34.41 19.94
C ARG A 305 -41.64 35.11 21.00
N ASP A 306 -40.35 34.93 21.04
CA ASP A 306 -39.47 35.58 22.02
C ASP A 306 -39.05 37.00 21.61
N ALA A 307 -39.39 37.42 20.40
CA ALA A 307 -39.09 38.76 19.86
C ALA A 307 -40.17 39.85 20.19
N THR A 308 -41.19 39.52 20.98
CA THR A 308 -42.28 40.45 21.25
C THR A 308 -42.46 40.82 22.74
N LEU A 309 -41.45 40.65 23.58
CA LEU A 309 -41.44 41.11 24.95
C LEU A 309 -40.14 41.87 25.27
N SER A 310 -40.05 43.12 24.76
CA SER A 310 -39.29 44.21 25.36
C SER A 310 -39.79 45.54 24.83
#